data_579c263f720a41edc100492fe62defe2
#
_entry.id   579c263f720a41edc100492fe62defe2
#
_cell.length_a   1.000
_cell.length_b   1.000
_cell.length_c   1.000
_cell.angle_alpha   90.00
_cell.angle_beta   90.00
_cell.angle_gamma   90.00
#
_symmetry.space_group_name_H-M   'P 1'
#
loop_
_entity.id
_entity.type
_entity.pdbx_description
1 polymer ?
#
loop_
_entity_poly.entity_id
_entity_poly.type
_entity_poly.pdbx_seq_one_letter_code
_entity_poly.pdbx_strand_id
1 'polypeptide(L)'
;SRGLGDVYKRQVDMRQWYLRSLHSERVAEVLHNEAWKKLISQRPIDVVPFQCIVSVCEAHGYNPSDMVGNHDLDYLNANDVSPLFCALLLRLGDLLDFDDTRAPKVLYSYVGDNEKSIEEWKKHQASAGFFYPASPSTEALPYKAHCTHPGVEHAIRDFLDWIEVELGNCIRLQKSCRKSWQQNFPFPRTILRNEIESDGYMSGDFCITMDQTKILELLTGENLYDNRDVFVRELLQ
;
A
#
# COMPACT_ATOMS: atom_id res chain seq x y z
N SER A 1 2.28 28.54 -23.87
CA SER A 1 1.99 28.46 -22.43
C SER A 1 1.63 27.03 -21.94
N ARG A 2 1.29 26.05 -22.83
CA ARG A 2 0.99 24.66 -22.43
C ARG A 2 2.21 23.91 -21.85
N GLY A 3 3.42 24.14 -22.33
CA GLY A 3 4.62 23.41 -21.86
C GLY A 3 5.07 23.70 -20.44
N LEU A 4 4.88 24.91 -19.91
CA LEU A 4 5.29 25.28 -18.53
C LEU A 4 4.39 24.61 -17.48
N GLY A 5 3.09 24.48 -17.74
CA GLY A 5 2.16 23.78 -16.86
C GLY A 5 2.48 22.30 -16.73
N ASP A 6 2.84 21.64 -17.84
CA ASP A 6 3.20 20.22 -17.84
C ASP A 6 4.52 19.93 -17.11
N VAL A 7 5.50 20.84 -17.22
CA VAL A 7 6.77 20.74 -16.48
C VAL A 7 6.55 20.89 -14.98
N TYR A 8 5.71 21.86 -14.57
CA TYR A 8 5.39 22.07 -13.16
C TYR A 8 4.61 20.88 -12.57
N LYS A 9 3.64 20.34 -13.31
CA LYS A 9 2.87 19.14 -12.92
C LYS A 9 3.81 17.94 -12.71
N ARG A 10 4.73 17.68 -13.65
CA ARG A 10 5.73 16.60 -13.52
C ARG A 10 6.65 16.81 -12.30
N GLN A 11 7.05 18.04 -11.99
CA GLN A 11 7.86 18.32 -10.80
C GLN A 11 7.12 18.04 -9.50
N VAL A 12 5.82 18.36 -9.43
CA VAL A 12 4.98 18.04 -8.27
C VAL A 12 4.83 16.53 -8.12
N ASP A 13 4.55 15.82 -9.22
CA ASP A 13 4.42 14.36 -9.22
C ASP A 13 5.72 13.66 -8.79
N MET A 14 6.87 14.12 -9.31
CA MET A 14 8.18 13.60 -8.90
C MET A 14 8.48 13.85 -7.43
N ARG A 15 8.13 15.04 -6.90
CA ARG A 15 8.29 15.35 -5.47
C ARG A 15 7.42 14.46 -4.59
N GLN A 16 6.15 14.26 -4.98
CA GLN A 16 5.24 13.39 -4.23
C GLN A 16 5.73 11.95 -4.25
N TRP A 17 6.16 11.45 -5.41
CA TRP A 17 6.74 10.12 -5.52
C TRP A 17 7.99 9.97 -4.65
N TYR A 18 8.91 10.92 -4.71
CA TYR A 18 10.13 10.93 -3.90
C TYR A 18 9.84 10.95 -2.40
N LEU A 19 8.91 11.79 -1.96
CA LEU A 19 8.52 11.85 -0.55
C LEU A 19 7.85 10.56 -0.06
N ARG A 20 7.05 9.92 -0.92
CA ARG A 20 6.41 8.63 -0.59
C ARG A 20 7.40 7.47 -0.57
N SER A 21 8.35 7.43 -1.50
CA SER A 21 9.36 6.36 -1.54
C SER A 21 10.33 6.39 -0.36
N LEU A 22 10.56 7.57 0.23
CA LEU A 22 11.48 7.75 1.35
C LEU A 22 10.78 7.98 2.70
N HIS A 23 9.46 7.81 2.80
CA HIS A 23 8.75 8.18 4.03
C HIS A 23 9.20 7.36 5.23
N SER A 24 9.51 6.07 5.06
CA SER A 24 10.02 5.20 6.11
C SER A 24 11.46 5.58 6.54
N GLU A 25 12.34 5.89 5.60
CA GLU A 25 13.72 6.31 5.88
C GLU A 25 13.77 7.67 6.60
N ARG A 26 12.87 8.59 6.26
CA ARG A 26 12.78 9.90 6.91
C ARG A 26 12.42 9.83 8.39
N VAL A 27 11.77 8.76 8.83
CA VAL A 27 11.49 8.55 10.25
C VAL A 27 12.80 8.46 11.05
N ALA A 28 13.82 7.78 10.50
CA ALA A 28 15.14 7.72 11.12
C ALA A 28 15.74 9.11 11.30
N GLU A 29 15.70 9.98 10.28
CA GLU A 29 16.20 11.35 10.37
C GLU A 29 15.50 12.14 11.49
N VAL A 30 14.18 12.04 11.58
CA VAL A 30 13.38 12.70 12.63
C VAL A 30 13.74 12.16 14.01
N LEU A 31 13.81 10.85 14.19
CA LEU A 31 14.11 10.22 15.47
C LEU A 31 15.55 10.48 15.94
N HIS A 32 16.51 10.64 15.03
CA HIS A 32 17.89 10.99 15.36
C HIS A 32 18.06 12.47 15.80
N ASN A 33 17.02 13.29 15.68
CA ASN A 33 17.04 14.63 16.24
C ASN A 33 17.20 14.59 17.77
N GLU A 34 18.08 15.43 18.32
CA GLU A 34 18.42 15.45 19.75
C GLU A 34 17.22 15.67 20.68
N ALA A 35 16.19 16.41 20.23
CA ALA A 35 14.97 16.63 21.01
C ALA A 35 14.17 15.32 21.17
N TRP A 36 14.06 14.51 20.11
CA TRP A 36 13.38 13.22 20.13
C TRP A 36 14.19 12.18 20.90
N LYS A 37 15.50 12.12 20.73
CA LYS A 37 16.39 11.25 21.53
C LYS A 37 16.23 11.53 23.02
N LYS A 38 16.22 12.82 23.41
CA LYS A 38 16.02 13.23 24.80
C LYS A 38 14.65 12.84 25.32
N LEU A 39 13.59 13.03 24.53
CA LEU A 39 12.24 12.68 24.91
C LEU A 39 12.08 11.17 25.13
N ILE A 40 12.65 10.36 24.24
CA ILE A 40 12.60 8.89 24.32
C ILE A 40 13.44 8.38 25.49
N SER A 41 14.64 8.91 25.70
CA SER A 41 15.53 8.52 26.81
C SER A 41 15.02 8.90 28.20
N GLN A 42 14.11 9.87 28.31
CA GLN A 42 13.46 10.23 29.60
C GLN A 42 12.33 9.27 30.00
N ARG A 43 11.90 8.39 29.12
CA ARG A 43 10.92 7.35 29.46
C ARG A 43 11.66 6.08 29.87
N PRO A 44 11.12 5.26 30.80
CA PRO A 44 11.73 3.98 31.17
C PRO A 44 11.62 2.95 30.04
N ILE A 45 12.21 3.29 28.88
CA ILE A 45 12.41 2.40 27.72
C ILE A 45 13.81 1.79 27.82
N ASP A 46 14.31 1.56 29.02
CA ASP A 46 15.63 0.93 29.28
C ASP A 46 15.72 -0.51 28.76
N VAL A 47 14.64 -0.99 28.15
CA VAL A 47 14.47 -2.39 27.75
C VAL A 47 14.81 -2.67 26.29
N VAL A 48 14.66 -1.65 25.43
CA VAL A 48 14.89 -1.82 23.98
C VAL A 48 15.85 -0.72 23.48
N PRO A 49 16.93 -1.08 22.78
CA PRO A 49 17.84 -0.10 22.21
C PRO A 49 17.10 0.87 21.29
N PHE A 50 17.48 2.14 21.34
CA PHE A 50 16.91 3.17 20.46
C PHE A 50 16.97 2.79 18.98
N GLN A 51 18.05 2.15 18.56
CA GLN A 51 18.22 1.69 17.18
C GLN A 51 17.15 0.68 16.77
N CYS A 52 16.73 -0.20 17.66
CA CYS A 52 15.62 -1.14 17.37
C CYS A 52 14.30 -0.40 17.11
N ILE A 53 14.05 0.73 17.81
CA ILE A 53 12.86 1.55 17.56
C ILE A 53 12.94 2.18 16.17
N VAL A 54 14.10 2.72 15.80
CA VAL A 54 14.33 3.29 14.46
C VAL A 54 14.10 2.22 13.40
N SER A 55 14.74 1.05 13.56
CA SER A 55 14.61 -0.05 12.59
C SER A 55 13.19 -0.60 12.47
N VAL A 56 12.41 -0.63 13.56
CA VAL A 56 10.97 -0.96 13.51
C VAL A 56 10.21 0.04 12.65
N CYS A 57 10.50 1.34 12.85
CA CYS A 57 9.84 2.40 12.06
C CYS A 57 10.25 2.38 10.58
N GLU A 58 11.50 2.08 10.27
CA GLU A 58 11.96 1.96 8.88
C GLU A 58 11.40 0.72 8.18
N ALA A 59 11.33 -0.38 8.91
CA ALA A 59 11.00 -1.70 8.37
C ALA A 59 9.58 -1.81 7.78
N HIS A 60 8.65 -0.91 8.13
CA HIS A 60 7.33 -0.92 7.50
C HIS A 60 7.40 -0.64 5.99
N GLY A 61 8.45 0.06 5.52
CA GLY A 61 8.72 0.31 4.10
C GLY A 61 9.61 -0.75 3.40
N TYR A 62 10.19 -1.70 4.13
CA TYR A 62 11.10 -2.70 3.56
C TYR A 62 10.38 -3.75 2.72
N ASN A 63 11.10 -4.36 1.78
CA ASN A 63 10.61 -5.60 1.20
C ASN A 63 10.56 -6.69 2.30
N PRO A 64 9.56 -7.57 2.28
CA PRO A 64 9.44 -8.62 3.29
C PRO A 64 10.67 -9.52 3.42
N SER A 65 11.43 -9.74 2.32
CA SER A 65 12.69 -10.48 2.32
C SER A 65 13.79 -9.83 3.16
N ASP A 66 13.82 -8.50 3.18
CA ASP A 66 14.90 -7.71 3.82
C ASP A 66 14.68 -7.56 5.33
N MET A 67 13.49 -7.94 5.82
CA MET A 67 13.17 -7.96 7.24
C MET A 67 13.75 -9.19 7.95
N VAL A 68 13.97 -10.29 7.22
CA VAL A 68 14.52 -11.54 7.78
C VAL A 68 16.04 -11.42 7.91
N GLY A 69 16.57 -11.76 9.09
CA GLY A 69 18.00 -11.67 9.37
C GLY A 69 18.51 -10.24 9.61
N ASN A 70 17.61 -9.27 9.70
CA ASN A 70 17.99 -7.93 10.14
C ASN A 70 18.30 -7.96 11.64
N HIS A 71 19.55 -7.65 12.01
CA HIS A 71 20.07 -7.75 13.37
C HIS A 71 19.24 -6.96 14.39
N ASP A 72 18.76 -5.78 14.03
CA ASP A 72 18.01 -4.92 14.95
C ASP A 72 16.56 -5.39 15.12
N LEU A 73 15.99 -6.06 14.12
CA LEU A 73 14.66 -6.67 14.19
C LEU A 73 14.68 -8.01 14.91
N ASP A 74 15.81 -8.73 14.83
CA ASP A 74 16.02 -10.00 15.53
C ASP A 74 16.47 -9.84 16.99
N TYR A 75 16.51 -8.59 17.47
CA TYR A 75 16.93 -8.29 18.85
C TYR A 75 16.13 -9.09 19.87
N LEU A 76 16.83 -9.82 20.72
CA LEU A 76 16.25 -10.64 21.78
C LEU A 76 16.56 -9.99 23.14
N ASN A 77 15.54 -9.59 23.86
CA ASN A 77 15.70 -9.09 25.22
C ASN A 77 15.04 -10.00 26.27
N ALA A 78 15.38 -9.75 27.54
CA ALA A 78 14.86 -10.52 28.67
C ALA A 78 13.34 -10.34 28.87
N ASN A 79 12.74 -9.25 28.34
CA ASN A 79 11.34 -8.91 28.52
C ASN A 79 10.43 -9.41 27.37
N ASP A 80 10.94 -10.31 26.54
CA ASP A 80 10.19 -10.94 25.42
C ASP A 80 9.63 -9.95 24.39
N VAL A 81 10.26 -8.78 24.21
CA VAL A 81 9.91 -7.85 23.13
C VAL A 81 10.42 -8.40 21.81
N SER A 82 9.58 -8.36 20.78
CA SER A 82 9.93 -8.75 19.42
C SER A 82 9.86 -7.54 18.48
N PRO A 83 10.98 -6.90 18.15
CA PRO A 83 11.00 -5.77 17.20
C PRO A 83 10.43 -6.15 15.84
N LEU A 84 10.73 -7.35 15.34
CA LEU A 84 10.15 -7.86 14.10
C LEU A 84 8.63 -7.89 14.15
N PHE A 85 8.04 -8.39 15.25
CA PHE A 85 6.58 -8.40 15.39
C PHE A 85 5.99 -6.98 15.45
N CYS A 86 6.65 -6.05 16.14
CA CYS A 86 6.27 -4.64 16.16
C CYS A 86 6.31 -4.01 14.77
N ALA A 87 7.32 -4.34 13.97
CA ALA A 87 7.43 -3.86 12.60
C ALA A 87 6.30 -4.41 11.69
N LEU A 88 5.92 -5.68 11.86
CA LEU A 88 4.78 -6.28 11.16
C LEU A 88 3.46 -5.61 11.55
N LEU A 89 3.25 -5.31 12.84
CA LEU A 89 2.07 -4.59 13.31
C LEU A 89 2.00 -3.18 12.74
N LEU A 90 3.13 -2.45 12.73
CA LEU A 90 3.20 -1.10 12.18
C LEU A 90 2.88 -1.11 10.68
N ARG A 91 3.47 -2.06 9.93
CA ARG A 91 3.21 -2.24 8.50
C ARG A 91 1.74 -2.49 8.21
N LEU A 92 1.11 -3.41 8.93
CA LEU A 92 -0.31 -3.69 8.76
C LEU A 92 -1.19 -2.53 9.23
N GLY A 93 -0.82 -1.88 10.34
CA GLY A 93 -1.54 -0.72 10.85
C GLY A 93 -1.61 0.43 9.83
N ASP A 94 -0.51 0.70 9.15
CA ASP A 94 -0.45 1.72 8.10
C ASP A 94 -1.35 1.36 6.89
N LEU A 95 -1.37 0.09 6.48
CA LEU A 95 -2.20 -0.41 5.38
C LEU A 95 -3.69 -0.47 5.74
N LEU A 96 -4.02 -0.83 6.96
CA LEU A 96 -5.41 -0.97 7.42
C LEU A 96 -6.04 0.36 7.84
N ASP A 97 -5.24 1.43 8.00
CA ASP A 97 -5.73 2.80 8.21
C ASP A 97 -6.28 3.38 6.89
N PHE A 98 -7.34 2.74 6.38
CA PHE A 98 -7.94 2.99 5.09
C PHE A 98 -9.44 3.21 5.21
N ASP A 99 -9.84 4.46 5.47
CA ASP A 99 -11.23 4.89 5.61
C ASP A 99 -11.45 6.33 5.10
N ASP A 100 -12.68 6.82 5.20
CA ASP A 100 -13.09 8.14 4.72
C ASP A 100 -12.51 9.30 5.55
N THR A 101 -12.07 9.05 6.77
CA THR A 101 -11.46 10.09 7.62
C THR A 101 -10.11 10.56 7.08
N ARG A 102 -9.43 9.72 6.30
CA ARG A 102 -8.17 10.04 5.60
C ARG A 102 -8.36 10.97 4.42
N ALA A 103 -9.58 11.09 3.90
CA ALA A 103 -9.93 11.93 2.76
C ALA A 103 -11.15 12.84 3.04
N PRO A 104 -11.05 13.79 3.98
CA PRO A 104 -12.16 14.65 4.34
C PRO A 104 -12.69 15.43 3.13
N LYS A 105 -14.00 15.36 2.87
CA LYS A 105 -14.65 16.00 1.69
C LYS A 105 -14.33 17.48 1.57
N VAL A 106 -14.16 18.17 2.69
CA VAL A 106 -13.87 19.60 2.73
C VAL A 106 -12.50 19.94 2.11
N LEU A 107 -11.55 19.00 2.12
CA LEU A 107 -10.22 19.18 1.57
C LEU A 107 -10.10 18.74 0.10
N TYR A 108 -11.14 18.15 -0.48
CA TYR A 108 -11.10 17.64 -1.85
C TYR A 108 -10.69 18.69 -2.89
N SER A 109 -11.13 19.95 -2.70
CA SER A 109 -10.77 21.07 -3.58
C SER A 109 -9.27 21.40 -3.59
N TYR A 110 -8.50 20.91 -2.61
CA TYR A 110 -7.07 21.13 -2.49
C TYR A 110 -6.22 19.98 -3.03
N VAL A 111 -6.85 18.86 -3.47
CA VAL A 111 -6.12 17.68 -3.99
C VAL A 111 -5.39 17.97 -5.30
N GLY A 112 -5.82 19.01 -6.04
CA GLY A 112 -5.25 19.39 -7.32
C GLY A 112 -5.75 18.50 -8.47
N ASP A 113 -5.15 18.66 -9.66
CA ASP A 113 -5.59 18.01 -10.90
C ASP A 113 -4.85 16.68 -11.18
N ASN A 114 -4.16 16.10 -10.20
CA ASN A 114 -3.45 14.85 -10.37
C ASN A 114 -4.45 13.67 -10.33
N GLU A 115 -4.62 12.97 -11.46
CA GLU A 115 -5.59 11.88 -11.61
C GLU A 115 -5.37 10.77 -10.58
N LYS A 116 -4.12 10.39 -10.30
CA LYS A 116 -3.81 9.36 -9.29
C LYS A 116 -4.19 9.80 -7.88
N SER A 117 -3.94 11.07 -7.54
CA SER A 117 -4.34 11.61 -6.23
C SER A 117 -5.86 11.67 -6.09
N ILE A 118 -6.57 12.00 -7.15
CA ILE A 118 -8.03 12.00 -7.19
C ILE A 118 -8.58 10.58 -7.03
N GLU A 119 -7.99 9.60 -7.70
CA GLU A 119 -8.37 8.20 -7.58
C GLU A 119 -8.18 7.66 -6.16
N GLU A 120 -7.00 7.89 -5.55
CA GLU A 120 -6.74 7.54 -4.16
C GLU A 120 -7.73 8.20 -3.21
N TRP A 121 -8.01 9.49 -3.42
CA TRP A 121 -8.97 10.23 -2.61
C TRP A 121 -10.38 9.63 -2.69
N LYS A 122 -10.83 9.27 -3.90
CA LYS A 122 -12.15 8.65 -4.12
C LYS A 122 -12.25 7.26 -3.47
N LYS A 123 -11.17 6.48 -3.50
CA LYS A 123 -11.13 5.19 -2.80
C LYS A 123 -11.36 5.37 -1.29
N HIS A 124 -10.63 6.29 -0.67
CA HIS A 124 -10.83 6.59 0.75
C HIS A 124 -12.25 7.06 1.05
N GLN A 125 -12.81 7.97 0.25
CA GLN A 125 -14.16 8.49 0.45
C GLN A 125 -15.26 7.42 0.33
N ALA A 126 -15.05 6.38 -0.45
CA ALA A 126 -15.97 5.26 -0.60
C ALA A 126 -15.80 4.19 0.50
N SER A 127 -14.68 4.22 1.23
CA SER A 127 -14.30 3.23 2.23
C SER A 127 -14.86 3.61 3.60
N ALA A 128 -15.59 2.70 4.24
CA ALA A 128 -15.93 2.81 5.66
C ALA A 128 -14.88 2.12 6.55
N GLY A 129 -13.90 1.42 5.93
CA GLY A 129 -12.76 0.83 6.62
C GLY A 129 -12.93 -0.64 7.01
N PHE A 130 -12.00 -1.08 7.84
CA PHE A 130 -11.96 -2.43 8.40
C PHE A 130 -12.64 -2.48 9.77
N PHE A 131 -13.28 -3.60 10.07
CA PHE A 131 -14.00 -3.79 11.31
C PHE A 131 -13.47 -5.00 12.08
N TYR A 132 -13.64 -4.97 13.40
CA TYR A 132 -13.36 -6.14 14.22
C TYR A 132 -14.39 -7.24 13.88
N PRO A 133 -13.93 -8.49 13.65
CA PRO A 133 -14.83 -9.60 13.45
C PRO A 133 -15.68 -9.83 14.71
N ALA A 134 -16.94 -10.19 14.53
CA ALA A 134 -17.87 -10.47 15.63
C ALA A 134 -17.40 -11.62 16.56
N SER A 135 -16.51 -12.48 16.06
CA SER A 135 -15.86 -13.53 16.83
C SER A 135 -14.34 -13.45 16.68
N PRO A 136 -13.58 -13.43 17.80
CA PRO A 136 -12.11 -13.39 17.74
C PRO A 136 -11.45 -14.64 17.11
N SER A 137 -12.24 -15.70 16.85
CA SER A 137 -11.79 -16.91 16.17
C SER A 137 -11.83 -16.81 14.65
N THR A 138 -12.33 -15.70 14.07
CA THR A 138 -12.41 -15.53 12.62
C THR A 138 -11.05 -15.10 12.08
N GLU A 139 -10.47 -15.93 11.23
CA GLU A 139 -9.23 -15.62 10.47
C GLU A 139 -9.47 -14.59 9.35
N ALA A 140 -10.66 -13.99 9.31
CA ALA A 140 -11.08 -13.06 8.27
C ALA A 140 -11.36 -11.67 8.83
N LEU A 141 -10.90 -10.63 8.13
CA LEU A 141 -11.09 -9.23 8.49
C LEU A 141 -12.23 -8.63 7.66
N PRO A 142 -13.36 -8.24 8.28
CA PRO A 142 -14.45 -7.59 7.56
C PRO A 142 -14.06 -6.21 7.05
N TYR A 143 -14.40 -5.92 5.79
CA TYR A 143 -14.22 -4.61 5.16
C TYR A 143 -15.53 -4.11 4.60
N LYS A 144 -15.79 -2.80 4.70
CA LYS A 144 -17.00 -2.16 4.24
C LYS A 144 -16.71 -0.94 3.37
N ALA A 145 -17.42 -0.85 2.27
CA ALA A 145 -17.37 0.30 1.37
C ALA A 145 -18.72 0.54 0.70
N HIS A 146 -18.98 1.78 0.30
CA HIS A 146 -20.13 2.17 -0.52
C HIS A 146 -19.62 2.85 -1.80
N CYS A 147 -19.76 2.17 -2.93
CA CYS A 147 -19.20 2.57 -4.21
C CYS A 147 -20.29 3.07 -5.15
N THR A 148 -20.16 4.31 -5.60
CA THR A 148 -21.07 4.94 -6.59
C THR A 148 -20.49 4.92 -8.01
N HIS A 149 -19.30 4.35 -8.19
CA HIS A 149 -18.61 4.27 -9.48
C HIS A 149 -17.84 2.97 -9.62
N PRO A 150 -18.01 2.22 -10.73
CA PRO A 150 -17.37 0.90 -10.90
C PRO A 150 -15.83 0.95 -10.87
N GLY A 151 -15.21 2.01 -11.40
CA GLY A 151 -13.75 2.16 -11.35
C GLY A 151 -13.21 2.35 -9.93
N VAL A 152 -13.97 3.00 -9.03
CA VAL A 152 -13.59 3.15 -7.63
C VAL A 152 -13.70 1.81 -6.91
N GLU A 153 -14.77 1.03 -7.16
CA GLU A 153 -14.93 -0.31 -6.59
C GLU A 153 -13.79 -1.24 -7.05
N HIS A 154 -13.47 -1.22 -8.34
CA HIS A 154 -12.36 -2.03 -8.88
C HIS A 154 -11.05 -1.67 -8.21
N ALA A 155 -10.73 -0.39 -8.10
CA ALA A 155 -9.51 0.08 -7.44
C ALA A 155 -9.46 -0.28 -5.93
N ILE A 156 -10.61 -0.31 -5.24
CA ILE A 156 -10.72 -0.81 -3.86
C ILE A 156 -10.44 -2.31 -3.82
N ARG A 157 -11.05 -3.11 -4.72
CA ARG A 157 -10.84 -4.57 -4.76
C ARG A 157 -9.39 -4.93 -5.03
N ASP A 158 -8.73 -4.25 -5.98
CA ASP A 158 -7.30 -4.41 -6.26
C ASP A 158 -6.43 -4.06 -5.04
N PHE A 159 -6.82 -3.00 -4.31
CA PHE A 159 -6.12 -2.63 -3.07
C PHE A 159 -6.29 -3.69 -1.98
N LEU A 160 -7.48 -4.25 -1.83
CA LEU A 160 -7.73 -5.34 -0.88
C LEU A 160 -6.97 -6.63 -1.25
N ASP A 161 -6.85 -6.94 -2.55
CA ASP A 161 -6.03 -8.06 -3.04
C ASP A 161 -4.55 -7.87 -2.65
N TRP A 162 -4.05 -6.66 -2.83
CA TRP A 162 -2.69 -6.32 -2.39
C TRP A 162 -2.52 -6.45 -0.86
N ILE A 163 -3.49 -6.00 -0.06
CA ILE A 163 -3.46 -6.18 1.40
C ILE A 163 -3.45 -7.67 1.77
N GLU A 164 -4.21 -8.54 1.09
CA GLU A 164 -4.17 -9.98 1.34
C GLU A 164 -2.79 -10.59 1.07
N VAL A 165 -2.08 -10.14 0.04
CA VAL A 165 -0.68 -10.51 -0.21
C VAL A 165 0.21 -10.08 0.96
N GLU A 166 0.04 -8.86 1.46
CA GLU A 166 0.81 -8.34 2.59
C GLU A 166 0.48 -9.07 3.91
N LEU A 167 -0.76 -9.42 4.15
CA LEU A 167 -1.17 -10.30 5.27
C LEU A 167 -0.45 -11.66 5.18
N GLY A 168 -0.41 -12.26 4.00
CA GLY A 168 0.33 -13.50 3.75
C GLY A 168 1.83 -13.36 4.03
N ASN A 169 2.44 -12.24 3.65
CA ASN A 169 3.83 -11.92 3.96
C ASN A 169 4.06 -11.79 5.47
N CYS A 170 3.19 -11.06 6.17
CA CYS A 170 3.28 -10.89 7.63
C CYS A 170 3.12 -12.22 8.37
N ILE A 171 2.17 -13.08 7.97
CA ILE A 171 1.99 -14.44 8.53
C ILE A 171 3.26 -15.29 8.34
N ARG A 172 3.88 -15.19 7.16
CA ARG A 172 5.12 -15.92 6.88
C ARG A 172 6.27 -15.43 7.76
N LEU A 173 6.45 -14.11 7.87
CA LEU A 173 7.48 -13.47 8.68
C LEU A 173 7.28 -13.69 10.17
N GLN A 174 6.03 -13.74 10.64
CA GLN A 174 5.69 -14.03 12.02
C GLN A 174 6.26 -15.38 12.50
N LYS A 175 6.44 -16.34 11.57
CA LYS A 175 7.07 -17.63 11.89
C LYS A 175 8.53 -17.49 12.33
N SER A 176 9.20 -16.39 12.00
CA SER A 176 10.55 -16.06 12.46
C SER A 176 10.54 -15.38 13.84
N CYS A 177 9.39 -14.93 14.35
CA CYS A 177 9.25 -14.41 15.68
C CYS A 177 9.32 -15.55 16.73
N ARG A 178 9.47 -15.20 18.01
CA ARG A 178 9.38 -16.17 19.13
C ARG A 178 8.00 -16.85 19.17
N LYS A 179 7.96 -18.07 19.71
CA LYS A 179 6.72 -18.88 19.78
C LYS A 179 5.56 -18.17 20.48
N SER A 180 5.83 -17.39 21.52
CA SER A 180 4.83 -16.59 22.23
C SER A 180 4.08 -15.61 21.30
N TRP A 181 4.81 -14.96 20.40
CA TRP A 181 4.26 -14.00 19.43
C TRP A 181 3.60 -14.68 18.24
N GLN A 182 3.98 -15.92 17.92
CA GLN A 182 3.32 -16.70 16.86
C GLN A 182 1.93 -17.21 17.27
N GLN A 183 1.76 -17.59 18.52
CA GLN A 183 0.55 -18.28 19.01
C GLN A 183 -0.52 -17.33 19.56
N ASN A 184 -0.09 -16.27 20.24
CA ASN A 184 -1.00 -15.41 20.98
C ASN A 184 -1.61 -14.27 20.14
N PHE A 185 -1.05 -13.99 18.97
CA PHE A 185 -1.47 -12.87 18.10
C PHE A 185 -1.55 -13.31 16.64
N PRO A 186 -2.55 -14.15 16.28
CA PRO A 186 -2.72 -14.57 14.89
C PRO A 186 -3.14 -13.38 14.03
N PHE A 187 -2.46 -13.20 12.88
CA PHE A 187 -2.92 -12.25 11.88
C PHE A 187 -4.10 -12.82 11.07
N PRO A 188 -5.03 -11.98 10.62
CA PRO A 188 -6.08 -12.38 9.69
C PRO A 188 -5.46 -12.89 8.37
N ARG A 189 -6.14 -13.84 7.71
CA ARG A 189 -5.65 -14.47 6.47
C ARG A 189 -6.33 -13.94 5.22
N THR A 190 -7.55 -13.45 5.36
CA THR A 190 -8.36 -12.98 4.25
C THR A 190 -9.21 -11.80 4.64
N ILE A 191 -9.73 -11.09 3.64
CA ILE A 191 -10.62 -9.95 3.82
C ILE A 191 -12.01 -10.31 3.32
N LEU A 192 -13.02 -10.14 4.19
CA LEU A 192 -14.42 -10.30 3.80
C LEU A 192 -14.89 -9.07 3.04
N ARG A 193 -15.38 -9.27 1.81
CA ARG A 193 -15.78 -8.21 0.86
C ARG A 193 -17.28 -8.16 0.61
N ASN A 194 -18.07 -8.92 1.39
CA ASN A 194 -19.51 -9.05 1.25
C ASN A 194 -20.28 -7.76 1.64
N GLU A 195 -19.60 -6.82 2.30
CA GLU A 195 -20.14 -5.50 2.66
C GLU A 195 -19.64 -4.36 1.75
N ILE A 196 -19.13 -4.70 0.55
CA ILE A 196 -18.87 -3.72 -0.50
C ILE A 196 -20.17 -3.55 -1.29
N GLU A 197 -20.81 -2.40 -1.14
CA GLU A 197 -22.07 -2.08 -1.78
C GLU A 197 -21.83 -1.28 -3.07
N SER A 198 -22.42 -1.74 -4.19
CA SER A 198 -22.43 -1.03 -5.48
C SER A 198 -23.73 -0.26 -5.63
N ASP A 199 -23.68 1.06 -5.81
CA ASP A 199 -24.84 1.91 -5.98
C ASP A 199 -24.91 2.48 -7.40
N GLY A 200 -26.05 2.26 -8.07
CA GLY A 200 -26.33 2.77 -9.41
C GLY A 200 -25.71 1.95 -10.57
N TYR A 201 -25.03 0.83 -10.29
CA TYR A 201 -24.48 -0.07 -11.32
C TYR A 201 -24.44 -1.52 -10.82
N MET A 202 -24.27 -2.45 -11.75
CA MET A 202 -24.03 -3.85 -11.42
C MET A 202 -22.51 -4.11 -11.40
N SER A 203 -22.00 -4.50 -10.25
CA SER A 203 -20.61 -4.98 -10.14
C SER A 203 -20.51 -6.37 -10.74
N GLY A 204 -19.49 -6.62 -11.54
CA GLY A 204 -19.19 -7.93 -12.11
C GLY A 204 -17.71 -7.99 -12.48
N ASP A 205 -17.13 -9.18 -12.41
CA ASP A 205 -15.74 -9.46 -12.80
C ASP A 205 -15.55 -9.42 -14.32
N PHE A 206 -16.10 -8.41 -14.98
CA PHE A 206 -15.92 -8.21 -16.40
C PHE A 206 -14.56 -7.58 -16.64
N CYS A 207 -13.55 -8.39 -16.90
CA CYS A 207 -12.25 -7.94 -17.36
C CYS A 207 -12.22 -8.01 -18.88
N ILE A 208 -12.20 -6.85 -19.56
CA ILE A 208 -11.89 -6.78 -20.97
C ILE A 208 -10.37 -6.86 -21.11
N THR A 209 -9.85 -8.06 -21.33
CA THR A 209 -8.44 -8.26 -21.61
C THR A 209 -8.21 -8.06 -23.11
N MET A 210 -7.27 -7.17 -23.44
CA MET A 210 -6.79 -7.05 -24.81
C MET A 210 -5.91 -8.27 -25.14
N ASP A 211 -6.30 -9.03 -26.14
CA ASP A 211 -5.45 -10.09 -26.70
C ASP A 211 -4.29 -9.45 -27.46
N GLN A 212 -3.15 -9.31 -26.78
CA GLN A 212 -1.95 -8.69 -27.33
C GLN A 212 -1.50 -9.34 -28.64
N THR A 213 -1.69 -10.66 -28.77
CA THR A 213 -1.33 -11.41 -29.98
C THR A 213 -2.20 -10.98 -31.16
N LYS A 214 -3.53 -10.92 -30.92
CA LYS A 214 -4.46 -10.45 -31.96
C LYS A 214 -4.25 -8.99 -32.37
N ILE A 215 -3.89 -8.13 -31.38
CA ILE A 215 -3.58 -6.73 -31.69
C ILE A 215 -2.29 -6.65 -32.52
N LEU A 216 -1.26 -7.39 -32.14
CA LEU A 216 -0.03 -7.45 -32.93
C LEU A 216 -0.30 -8.01 -34.34
N GLU A 217 -1.11 -9.06 -34.48
CA GLU A 217 -1.54 -9.58 -35.77
C GLU A 217 -2.31 -8.55 -36.59
N LEU A 218 -3.20 -7.77 -35.96
CA LEU A 218 -3.94 -6.68 -36.62
C LEU A 218 -3.01 -5.53 -37.04
N LEU A 219 -2.03 -5.18 -36.19
CA LEU A 219 -1.08 -4.09 -36.48
C LEU A 219 0.02 -4.50 -37.47
N THR A 220 0.38 -5.78 -37.51
CA THR A 220 1.44 -6.31 -38.40
C THR A 220 0.88 -7.07 -39.60
N GLY A 221 -0.43 -7.36 -39.61
CA GLY A 221 -1.10 -8.11 -40.66
C GLY A 221 -1.27 -7.31 -41.95
N GLU A 222 -1.34 -8.03 -43.07
CA GLU A 222 -1.47 -7.48 -44.43
C GLU A 222 -2.71 -6.59 -44.66
N ASN A 223 -3.65 -6.57 -43.67
CA ASN A 223 -4.90 -5.79 -43.76
C ASN A 223 -4.74 -4.31 -43.36
N LEU A 224 -3.63 -3.91 -42.75
CA LEU A 224 -3.41 -2.50 -42.37
C LEU A 224 -2.57 -1.73 -43.41
N TYR A 225 -1.78 -2.44 -44.21
CA TYR A 225 -0.93 -1.84 -45.20
C TYR A 225 -1.03 -2.66 -46.52
N ASP A 226 -1.46 -2.06 -47.60
CA ASP A 226 -1.52 -2.65 -48.92
C ASP A 226 -0.13 -3.03 -49.47
N ASN A 227 0.94 -2.65 -48.77
CA ASN A 227 2.30 -2.94 -49.17
C ASN A 227 3.21 -3.12 -47.91
N ARG A 228 3.94 -4.24 -47.85
CA ARG A 228 4.91 -4.56 -46.77
C ARG A 228 6.02 -3.52 -46.61
N ASP A 229 6.33 -2.75 -47.63
CA ASP A 229 7.41 -1.77 -47.59
C ASP A 229 7.03 -0.47 -46.88
N VAL A 230 5.75 -0.22 -46.57
CA VAL A 230 5.28 0.96 -45.82
C VAL A 230 5.80 0.96 -44.39
N PHE A 231 5.86 -0.20 -43.76
CA PHE A 231 6.42 -0.36 -42.42
C PHE A 231 7.90 0.07 -42.34
N VAL A 232 8.71 -0.32 -43.34
CA VAL A 232 10.12 0.06 -43.40
C VAL A 232 10.28 1.57 -43.59
N ARG A 233 9.39 2.19 -44.37
CA ARG A 233 9.41 3.64 -44.60
C ARG A 233 9.06 4.43 -43.36
N GLU A 234 8.10 3.97 -42.54
CA GLU A 234 7.71 4.63 -41.29
C GLU A 234 8.80 4.50 -40.22
N LEU A 235 9.63 3.46 -40.24
CA LEU A 235 10.77 3.30 -39.34
C LEU A 235 12.00 4.14 -39.76
N LEU A 236 12.04 4.65 -40.98
CA LEU A 236 13.16 5.44 -41.52
C LEU A 236 12.88 6.96 -41.54
N GLN A 237 11.70 7.40 -41.13
CA GLN A 237 11.32 8.79 -40.86
C GLN A 237 11.51 9.15 -39.39
#